data_c9dc0227e109fc8dd6a3a098f151b196
#
_entry.id   c9dc0227e109fc8dd6a3a098f151b196
#
_cell.length_a   1.000
_cell.length_b   1.000
_cell.length_c   1.000
_cell.angle_alpha   90.00
_cell.angle_beta   90.00
_cell.angle_gamma   90.00
#
_symmetry.space_group_name_H-M   'P 1'
#
loop_
_entity.id
_entity.type
_entity.pdbx_description
1 polymer ?
#
loop_
_entity_poly.entity_id
_entity_poly.type
_entity_poly.pdbx_seq_one_letter_code
_entity_poly.pdbx_strand_id
1 'polypeptide(L)'
;MRRFLLQVWRILPLWLQVVLSRVIRPLFQVFSAAIIFDEQRRIFLVKSTYQRIHPWGLPGGALEYGETAEDAVIREVWEETGLTVEIKKLLFNKTFPPDKFAMYYLCTITAGVFQPSDEISEYGYFAPGNLPDIRPRDIALIDEIYELLGWKEHELA
;
A
#
# COMPACT_ATOMS: atom_id res chain seq x y z
N MET A 1 -22.16 5.21 -34.25
CA MET A 1 -22.32 4.28 -33.12
C MET A 1 -22.13 4.95 -31.75
N ARG A 2 -21.01 5.66 -31.49
CA ARG A 2 -20.74 6.32 -30.19
C ARG A 2 -21.77 7.38 -29.78
N ARG A 3 -22.25 8.21 -30.72
CA ARG A 3 -23.27 9.26 -30.47
C ARG A 3 -24.64 8.66 -30.09
N PHE A 4 -25.03 7.56 -30.71
CA PHE A 4 -26.26 6.84 -30.39
C PHE A 4 -26.25 6.28 -28.95
N LEU A 5 -25.13 5.65 -28.56
CA LEU A 5 -24.94 5.14 -27.19
C LEU A 5 -25.04 6.26 -26.14
N LEU A 6 -24.50 7.43 -26.41
CA LEU A 6 -24.61 8.58 -25.50
C LEU A 6 -26.05 9.10 -25.38
N GLN A 7 -26.85 9.07 -26.45
CA GLN A 7 -28.27 9.43 -26.39
C GLN A 7 -29.07 8.45 -25.55
N VAL A 8 -28.84 7.14 -25.75
CA VAL A 8 -29.45 6.09 -24.92
C VAL A 8 -29.05 6.25 -23.46
N TRP A 9 -27.78 6.53 -23.18
CA TRP A 9 -27.29 6.76 -21.81
C TRP A 9 -28.04 7.91 -21.10
N ARG A 10 -28.32 9.00 -21.81
CA ARG A 10 -28.99 10.18 -21.25
C ARG A 10 -30.44 9.93 -20.83
N ILE A 11 -31.13 8.99 -21.43
CA ILE A 11 -32.55 8.66 -21.13
C ILE A 11 -32.69 7.57 -20.07
N LEU A 12 -31.59 6.91 -19.69
CA LEU A 12 -31.61 5.90 -18.63
C LEU A 12 -31.81 6.56 -17.25
N PRO A 13 -32.59 5.96 -16.36
CA PRO A 13 -32.68 6.39 -14.98
C PRO A 13 -31.31 6.37 -14.29
N LEU A 14 -31.06 7.29 -13.37
CA LEU A 14 -29.75 7.44 -12.70
C LEU A 14 -29.27 6.15 -12.03
N TRP A 15 -30.17 5.44 -11.36
CA TRP A 15 -29.84 4.16 -10.73
C TRP A 15 -29.31 3.12 -11.72
N LEU A 16 -29.90 3.06 -12.93
CA LEU A 16 -29.47 2.13 -13.97
C LEU A 16 -28.12 2.56 -14.57
N GLN A 17 -27.88 3.86 -14.74
CA GLN A 17 -26.56 4.39 -15.14
C GLN A 17 -25.50 3.99 -14.14
N VAL A 18 -25.78 4.08 -12.83
CA VAL A 18 -24.85 3.68 -11.76
C VAL A 18 -24.55 2.18 -11.83
N VAL A 19 -25.57 1.33 -11.96
CA VAL A 19 -25.40 -0.12 -12.07
C VAL A 19 -24.57 -0.48 -13.30
N LEU A 20 -24.95 0.05 -14.47
CA LEU A 20 -24.23 -0.21 -15.72
C LEU A 20 -22.78 0.30 -15.67
N SER A 21 -22.52 1.46 -15.05
CA SER A 21 -21.17 1.97 -14.92
C SER A 21 -20.29 1.05 -14.07
N ARG A 22 -20.84 0.45 -12.99
CA ARG A 22 -20.12 -0.52 -12.14
C ARG A 22 -19.79 -1.82 -12.88
N VAL A 23 -20.67 -2.24 -13.81
CA VAL A 23 -20.44 -3.45 -14.62
C VAL A 23 -19.41 -3.23 -15.74
N ILE A 24 -19.39 -2.01 -16.32
CA ILE A 24 -18.57 -1.72 -17.51
C ILE A 24 -17.16 -1.21 -17.09
N ARG A 25 -17.02 -0.58 -15.91
CA ARG A 25 -15.74 -0.04 -15.45
C ARG A 25 -15.10 -0.98 -14.43
N PRO A 26 -13.77 -1.20 -14.52
CA PRO A 26 -13.08 -1.94 -13.47
C PRO A 26 -13.27 -1.23 -12.12
N LEU A 27 -13.64 -1.99 -11.10
CA LEU A 27 -13.65 -1.54 -9.72
C LEU A 27 -12.30 -1.89 -9.13
N PHE A 28 -11.64 -0.91 -8.51
CA PHE A 28 -10.38 -1.14 -7.81
C PHE A 28 -10.62 -1.11 -6.30
N GLN A 29 -10.02 -2.08 -5.61
CA GLN A 29 -9.76 -1.96 -4.19
C GLN A 29 -8.54 -1.05 -4.03
N VAL A 30 -8.71 0.05 -3.31
CA VAL A 30 -7.65 1.02 -3.10
C VAL A 30 -6.93 0.69 -1.80
N PHE A 31 -5.60 0.66 -1.85
CA PHE A 31 -4.72 0.38 -0.72
C PHE A 31 -3.74 1.53 -0.51
N SER A 32 -3.34 1.73 0.72
CA SER A 32 -2.19 2.56 1.04
C SER A 32 -1.20 1.80 1.91
N ALA A 33 0.09 2.05 1.68
CA ALA A 33 1.16 1.40 2.42
C ALA A 33 2.25 2.40 2.79
N ALA A 34 2.83 2.23 3.98
CA ALA A 34 3.93 3.05 4.45
C ALA A 34 5.28 2.45 4.06
N ILE A 35 6.15 3.30 3.53
CA ILE A 35 7.56 3.05 3.32
C ILE A 35 8.30 3.78 4.44
N ILE A 36 8.92 3.03 5.34
CA ILE A 36 9.61 3.56 6.51
C ILE A 36 11.03 3.01 6.49
N PHE A 37 12.00 3.86 6.78
CA PHE A 37 13.41 3.48 6.88
C PHE A 37 13.99 3.89 8.22
N ASP A 38 14.99 3.13 8.67
CA ASP A 38 15.85 3.55 9.77
C ASP A 38 17.03 4.42 9.30
N GLU A 39 17.90 4.82 10.23
CA GLU A 39 19.08 5.62 9.95
C GLU A 39 20.11 4.92 9.04
N GLN A 40 20.08 3.57 9.02
CA GLN A 40 20.90 2.73 8.16
C GLN A 40 20.26 2.46 6.81
N ARG A 41 19.15 3.13 6.47
CA ARG A 41 18.36 2.96 5.24
C ARG A 41 17.80 1.55 5.07
N ARG A 42 17.58 0.81 6.18
CA ARG A 42 16.90 -0.49 6.14
C ARG A 42 15.39 -0.28 6.15
N ILE A 43 14.69 -1.05 5.35
CA ILE A 43 13.23 -0.93 5.22
C ILE A 43 12.52 -1.62 6.40
N PHE A 44 11.51 -0.96 6.93
CA PHE A 44 10.62 -1.50 7.95
C PHE A 44 9.60 -2.43 7.32
N LEU A 45 9.55 -3.67 7.79
CA LEU A 45 8.56 -4.66 7.39
C LEU A 45 7.87 -5.23 8.62
N VAL A 46 6.64 -5.68 8.43
CA VAL A 46 5.80 -6.33 9.44
C VAL A 46 5.49 -7.77 9.03
N LYS A 47 5.30 -8.64 10.02
CA LYS A 47 5.02 -10.05 9.81
C LYS A 47 3.57 -10.38 10.14
N SER A 48 2.82 -10.78 9.13
CA SER A 48 1.42 -11.19 9.24
C SER A 48 1.26 -12.49 10.03
N THR A 49 0.26 -12.56 10.90
CA THR A 49 -0.12 -13.74 11.67
C THR A 49 -0.86 -14.78 10.85
N TYR A 50 -1.57 -14.36 9.80
CA TYR A 50 -2.47 -15.20 8.98
C TYR A 50 -1.90 -15.61 7.64
N GLN A 51 -0.87 -14.91 7.12
CA GLN A 51 -0.20 -15.30 5.88
C GLN A 51 0.85 -16.39 6.14
N ARG A 52 0.59 -17.61 5.65
CA ARG A 52 1.50 -18.75 5.87
C ARG A 52 2.71 -18.76 4.92
N ILE A 53 2.57 -18.18 3.74
CA ILE A 53 3.58 -18.09 2.70
C ILE A 53 3.88 -16.62 2.49
N HIS A 54 5.17 -16.26 2.55
CA HIS A 54 5.62 -14.87 2.45
C HIS A 54 4.91 -13.96 3.46
N PRO A 55 5.09 -14.22 4.78
CA PRO A 55 4.34 -13.50 5.81
C PRO A 55 4.78 -12.06 6.00
N TRP A 56 5.95 -11.69 5.48
CA TRP A 56 6.47 -10.34 5.61
C TRP A 56 5.96 -9.41 4.52
N GLY A 57 5.74 -8.14 4.87
CA GLY A 57 5.29 -7.11 3.94
C GLY A 57 5.41 -5.70 4.50
N LEU A 58 5.08 -4.73 3.66
CA LEU A 58 4.95 -3.34 4.08
C LEU A 58 3.72 -3.18 4.96
N PRO A 59 3.77 -2.34 6.01
CA PRO A 59 2.59 -2.02 6.79
C PRO A 59 1.61 -1.18 5.97
N GLY A 60 0.32 -1.49 6.09
CA GLY A 60 -0.74 -0.80 5.37
C GLY A 60 -1.87 -1.71 4.94
N GLY A 61 -2.97 -1.11 4.50
CA GLY A 61 -4.19 -1.83 4.18
C GLY A 61 -5.11 -1.11 3.21
N ALA A 62 -6.35 -1.55 3.18
CA ALA A 62 -7.38 -1.01 2.31
C ALA A 62 -7.97 0.29 2.87
N LEU A 63 -8.33 1.20 1.96
CA LEU A 63 -9.08 2.40 2.35
C LEU A 63 -10.47 2.02 2.84
N GLU A 64 -10.89 2.66 3.91
CA GLU A 64 -12.28 2.64 4.37
C GLU A 64 -13.12 3.71 3.68
N TYR A 65 -14.44 3.54 3.78
CA TYR A 65 -15.35 4.49 3.14
C TYR A 65 -15.31 5.86 3.83
N GLY A 66 -14.93 6.87 3.07
CA GLY A 66 -14.93 8.28 3.52
C GLY A 66 -13.59 8.79 4.03
N GLU A 67 -12.56 7.94 4.09
CA GLU A 67 -11.19 8.39 4.43
C GLU A 67 -10.35 8.72 3.18
N THR A 68 -9.28 9.46 3.38
CA THR A 68 -8.26 9.68 2.36
C THR A 68 -7.21 8.55 2.39
N ALA A 69 -6.40 8.42 1.34
CA ALA A 69 -5.32 7.44 1.34
C ALA A 69 -4.23 7.75 2.39
N GLU A 70 -4.05 9.03 2.70
CA GLU A 70 -3.20 9.53 3.77
C GLU A 70 -3.70 9.11 5.15
N ASP A 71 -5.01 9.26 5.41
CA ASP A 71 -5.61 8.85 6.67
C ASP A 71 -5.51 7.32 6.84
N ALA A 72 -5.79 6.57 5.75
CA ALA A 72 -5.72 5.13 5.75
C ALA A 72 -4.32 4.61 6.14
N VAL A 73 -3.24 5.13 5.54
CA VAL A 73 -1.89 4.66 5.86
C VAL A 73 -1.51 4.96 7.32
N ILE A 74 -1.94 6.09 7.87
CA ILE A 74 -1.67 6.45 9.28
C ILE A 74 -2.45 5.50 10.20
N ARG A 75 -3.74 5.27 9.93
CA ARG A 75 -4.60 4.36 10.68
C ARG A 75 -4.05 2.93 10.66
N GLU A 76 -3.76 2.39 9.48
CA GLU A 76 -3.27 1.02 9.30
C GLU A 76 -1.96 0.79 10.06
N VAL A 77 -0.97 1.70 9.93
CA VAL A 77 0.29 1.58 10.68
C VAL A 77 0.03 1.56 12.18
N TRP A 78 -0.88 2.40 12.66
CA TRP A 78 -1.22 2.43 14.07
C TRP A 78 -1.93 1.14 14.53
N GLU A 79 -2.92 0.65 13.78
CA GLU A 79 -3.67 -0.57 14.10
C GLU A 79 -2.80 -1.83 14.07
N GLU A 80 -1.91 -1.91 13.08
CA GLU A 80 -1.01 -3.04 12.90
C GLU A 80 0.14 -3.08 13.92
N THR A 81 0.63 -1.91 14.35
CA THR A 81 1.92 -1.82 15.06
C THR A 81 1.91 -1.01 16.36
N GLY A 82 0.89 -0.20 16.62
CA GLY A 82 0.87 0.78 17.71
C GLY A 82 1.78 1.99 17.48
N LEU A 83 2.39 2.11 16.30
CA LEU A 83 3.28 3.22 15.95
C LEU A 83 2.51 4.36 15.28
N THR A 84 2.90 5.59 15.59
CA THR A 84 2.40 6.79 14.92
C THR A 84 3.40 7.24 13.87
N VAL A 85 2.94 7.53 12.66
CA VAL A 85 3.77 7.97 11.56
C VAL A 85 3.37 9.35 11.04
N GLU A 86 4.32 10.06 10.51
CA GLU A 86 4.15 11.30 9.73
C GLU A 86 4.46 10.99 8.27
N ILE A 87 3.55 11.37 7.37
CA ILE A 87 3.76 11.26 5.93
C ILE A 87 4.69 12.38 5.47
N LYS A 88 5.76 12.02 4.77
CA LYS A 88 6.68 12.98 4.14
C LYS A 88 6.28 13.30 2.71
N LYS A 89 5.92 12.27 1.93
CA LYS A 89 5.44 12.42 0.55
C LYS A 89 4.83 11.12 0.01
N LEU A 90 3.97 11.25 -0.98
CA LEU A 90 3.62 10.14 -1.87
C LEU A 90 4.85 9.83 -2.76
N LEU A 91 5.32 8.59 -2.75
CA LEU A 91 6.41 8.16 -3.62
C LEU A 91 5.89 7.83 -5.02
N PHE A 92 4.92 6.95 -5.10
CA PHE A 92 4.28 6.54 -6.35
C PHE A 92 2.97 5.78 -6.07
N ASN A 93 2.27 5.44 -7.15
CA ASN A 93 1.13 4.54 -7.10
C ASN A 93 1.29 3.45 -8.16
N LYS A 94 0.64 2.31 -7.95
CA LYS A 94 0.74 1.15 -8.83
C LYS A 94 -0.56 0.36 -8.87
N THR A 95 -0.90 -0.13 -10.05
CA THR A 95 -2.02 -1.07 -10.22
C THR A 95 -1.50 -2.50 -10.19
N PHE A 96 -2.25 -3.37 -9.54
CA PHE A 96 -1.99 -4.81 -9.52
C PHE A 96 -3.25 -5.54 -10.02
N PRO A 97 -3.12 -6.33 -11.09
CA PRO A 97 -4.22 -7.16 -11.53
C PRO A 97 -4.70 -8.12 -10.41
N PRO A 98 -5.99 -8.43 -10.36
CA PRO A 98 -7.02 -7.99 -11.30
C PRO A 98 -7.63 -6.62 -10.97
N ASP A 99 -7.57 -6.14 -9.72
CA ASP A 99 -8.43 -5.07 -9.22
C ASP A 99 -7.83 -4.23 -8.08
N LYS A 100 -6.51 -4.25 -7.87
CA LYS A 100 -5.87 -3.47 -6.81
C LYS A 100 -5.18 -2.22 -7.35
N PHE A 101 -5.38 -1.11 -6.64
CA PHE A 101 -4.65 0.14 -6.82
C PHE A 101 -4.00 0.49 -5.48
N ALA A 102 -2.68 0.58 -5.43
CA ALA A 102 -1.94 0.85 -4.22
C ALA A 102 -1.17 2.18 -4.32
N MET A 103 -1.17 2.93 -3.22
CA MET A 103 -0.45 4.17 -3.03
C MET A 103 0.63 3.97 -1.96
N TYR A 104 1.87 4.39 -2.24
CA TYR A 104 3.02 4.17 -1.38
C TYR A 104 3.55 5.49 -0.87
N TYR A 105 3.50 5.68 0.45
CA TYR A 105 3.90 6.91 1.12
C TYR A 105 5.21 6.72 1.87
N LEU A 106 6.16 7.63 1.66
CA LEU A 106 7.33 7.73 2.52
C LEU A 106 6.88 8.31 3.86
N CYS A 107 7.12 7.56 4.93
CA CYS A 107 6.72 7.91 6.28
C CYS A 107 7.90 7.87 7.24
N THR A 108 7.77 8.58 8.36
CA THR A 108 8.71 8.54 9.49
C THR A 108 7.92 8.24 10.76
N ILE A 109 8.43 7.34 11.59
CA ILE A 109 7.84 7.07 12.90
C ILE A 109 8.12 8.29 13.81
N THR A 110 7.06 8.81 14.41
CA THR A 110 7.13 9.99 15.29
C THR A 110 6.85 9.67 16.75
N ALA A 111 6.10 8.59 17.02
CA ALA A 111 5.74 8.18 18.37
C ALA A 111 5.30 6.71 18.40
N GLY A 112 5.04 6.21 19.61
CA GLY A 112 4.53 4.85 19.86
C GLY A 112 5.64 3.86 20.20
N VAL A 113 5.21 2.70 20.63
CA VAL A 113 6.07 1.51 20.85
C VAL A 113 5.37 0.37 20.18
N PHE A 114 6.11 -0.43 19.44
CA PHE A 114 5.54 -1.58 18.75
C PHE A 114 4.76 -2.48 19.72
N GLN A 115 3.54 -2.77 19.34
CA GLN A 115 2.67 -3.72 20.01
C GLN A 115 2.13 -4.70 18.96
N PRO A 116 2.33 -6.01 19.17
CA PRO A 116 1.69 -7.00 18.32
C PRO A 116 0.17 -6.81 18.30
N SER A 117 -0.43 -6.97 17.13
CA SER A 117 -1.88 -6.98 16.95
C SER A 117 -2.38 -8.39 16.60
N ASP A 118 -3.68 -8.54 16.38
CA ASP A 118 -4.23 -9.81 15.91
C ASP A 118 -3.71 -10.15 14.48
N GLU A 119 -3.32 -9.15 13.70
CA GLU A 119 -2.86 -9.30 12.33
C GLU A 119 -1.34 -9.34 12.19
N ILE A 120 -0.59 -8.66 13.07
CA ILE A 120 0.86 -8.51 13.01
C ILE A 120 1.52 -9.03 14.28
N SER A 121 2.43 -10.00 14.14
CA SER A 121 3.15 -10.62 15.27
C SER A 121 4.48 -9.96 15.60
N GLU A 122 5.20 -9.47 14.61
CA GLU A 122 6.55 -8.90 14.75
C GLU A 122 6.87 -7.91 13.63
N TYR A 123 7.92 -7.13 13.83
CA TYR A 123 8.48 -6.23 12.81
C TYR A 123 9.99 -6.37 12.73
N GLY A 124 10.58 -5.85 11.67
CA GLY A 124 12.03 -5.77 11.53
C GLY A 124 12.45 -4.72 10.51
N TYR A 125 13.73 -4.32 10.59
CA TYR A 125 14.38 -3.50 9.59
C TYR A 125 15.33 -4.35 8.78
N PHE A 126 15.19 -4.32 7.45
CA PHE A 126 15.91 -5.21 6.54
C PHE A 126 16.61 -4.41 5.44
N ALA A 127 17.85 -4.77 5.15
CA ALA A 127 18.58 -4.27 4.00
C ALA A 127 18.07 -4.97 2.71
N PRO A 128 18.13 -4.31 1.52
CA PRO A 128 17.65 -4.90 0.26
C PRO A 128 18.20 -6.29 -0.04
N GLY A 129 19.49 -6.52 0.21
CA GLY A 129 20.15 -7.83 -0.02
C GLY A 129 19.87 -8.89 1.06
N ASN A 130 19.14 -8.56 2.13
CA ASN A 130 18.85 -9.47 3.24
C ASN A 130 17.38 -9.35 3.68
N LEU A 131 16.46 -9.40 2.71
CA LEU A 131 15.03 -9.38 2.97
C LEU A 131 14.57 -10.71 3.56
N PRO A 132 13.55 -10.72 4.44
CA PRO A 132 12.96 -11.92 4.97
C PRO A 132 12.12 -12.65 3.91
N ASP A 133 11.36 -13.67 4.30
CA ASP A 133 10.42 -14.37 3.41
C ASP A 133 9.27 -13.44 3.00
N ILE A 134 9.46 -12.72 1.90
CA ILE A 134 8.55 -11.72 1.31
C ILE A 134 8.20 -12.13 -0.14
N ARG A 135 7.03 -11.71 -0.61
CA ARG A 135 6.58 -12.05 -1.98
C ARG A 135 7.54 -11.48 -3.05
N PRO A 136 7.83 -12.25 -4.12
CA PRO A 136 8.74 -11.79 -5.18
C PRO A 136 8.37 -10.43 -5.79
N ARG A 137 7.07 -10.13 -5.92
CA ARG A 137 6.60 -8.83 -6.42
C ARG A 137 6.93 -7.68 -5.47
N ASP A 138 6.98 -7.95 -4.16
CA ASP A 138 7.26 -6.94 -3.14
C ASP A 138 8.79 -6.74 -3.03
N ILE A 139 9.62 -7.74 -3.36
CA ILE A 139 11.06 -7.57 -3.55
C ILE A 139 11.31 -6.57 -4.68
N ALA A 140 10.74 -6.81 -5.87
CA ALA A 140 10.88 -5.90 -7.01
C ALA A 140 10.35 -4.48 -6.71
N LEU A 141 9.32 -4.37 -5.88
CA LEU A 141 8.80 -3.09 -5.41
C LEU A 141 9.81 -2.36 -4.50
N ILE A 142 10.43 -3.09 -3.58
CA ILE A 142 11.45 -2.54 -2.68
C ILE A 142 12.67 -2.06 -3.49
N ASP A 143 13.13 -2.84 -4.46
CA ASP A 143 14.24 -2.45 -5.34
C ASP A 143 13.90 -1.15 -6.10
N GLU A 144 12.68 -1.04 -6.66
CA GLU A 144 12.19 0.19 -7.32
C GLU A 144 12.19 1.39 -6.36
N ILE A 145 11.84 1.19 -5.08
CA ILE A 145 11.85 2.25 -4.06
C ILE A 145 13.27 2.75 -3.80
N TYR A 146 14.25 1.85 -3.65
CA TYR A 146 15.65 2.23 -3.42
C TYR A 146 16.22 2.96 -4.63
N GLU A 147 15.92 2.51 -5.85
CA GLU A 147 16.30 3.22 -7.09
C GLU A 147 15.69 4.63 -7.16
N LEU A 148 14.40 4.76 -6.85
CA LEU A 148 13.68 6.05 -6.84
C LEU A 148 14.27 7.05 -5.85
N LEU A 149 14.77 6.55 -4.70
CA LEU A 149 15.41 7.36 -3.67
C LEU A 149 16.89 7.64 -3.97
N GLY A 150 17.45 7.08 -5.05
CA GLY A 150 18.85 7.22 -5.43
C GLY A 150 19.82 6.46 -4.52
N TRP A 151 19.34 5.46 -3.80
CA TRP A 151 20.14 4.64 -2.90
C TRP A 151 20.62 3.38 -3.64
N LYS A 152 21.89 3.36 -4.02
CA LYS A 152 22.48 2.22 -4.73
C LYS A 152 22.94 1.15 -3.74
N GLU A 153 22.83 -0.13 -4.13
CA GLU A 153 23.23 -1.29 -3.31
C GLU A 153 24.66 -1.18 -2.73
N HIS A 154 25.58 -0.49 -3.41
CA HIS A 154 26.97 -0.35 -2.98
C HIS A 154 27.18 0.62 -1.79
N GLU A 155 26.17 1.37 -1.38
CA GLU A 155 26.25 2.31 -0.24
C GLU A 155 25.68 1.72 1.06
N LEU A 156 25.21 0.46 1.03
CA LEU A 156 24.48 -0.20 2.12
C LEU A 156 25.27 -1.39 2.73
N ALA A 157 26.54 -1.56 2.36
CA ALA A 157 27.42 -2.61 2.85
C ALA A 157 28.26 -2.16 4.07
#